data_2a2d5847ef5f8c9f48814806f5994601
#
_entry.id   2a2d5847ef5f8c9f48814806f5994601
#
_cell.length_a   1.000
_cell.length_b   1.000
_cell.length_c   1.000
_cell.angle_alpha   90.00
_cell.angle_beta   90.00
_cell.angle_gamma   90.00
#
_symmetry.space_group_name_H-M   'P 1'
#
loop_
_entity.id
_entity.type
_entity.pdbx_description
1 polymer ?
#
loop_
_entity_poly.entity_id
_entity_poly.type
_entity_poly.pdbx_seq_one_letter_code
_entity_poly.pdbx_strand_id
1 'polypeptide(L)'
;MLQRRGQNPAFFIFCGPLLTDLTPSNTQEPRRWTGDGWTAQVIKNEDDDGWAVAMTRDGQAEPALVGPWTMGRDKKNPKPLDGNAFNTLVKTASEFVRRSEQQLHATLHQSITVTVGTARVTVHLDIEPDEENPSAMLSARDDGDELLAEVRVAPSFKLNRSSAVAWAEGGFAKPK
;
A
#
# COMPACT_ATOMS: atom_id res chain seq x y z
N MET A 1 -21.28 -54.70 -54.01
CA MET A 1 -19.83 -54.53 -53.99
C MET A 1 -19.44 -53.24 -53.28
N LEU A 2 -18.58 -53.36 -52.32
CA LEU A 2 -17.81 -52.39 -51.56
C LEU A 2 -18.50 -51.46 -50.58
N GLN A 3 -18.29 -51.85 -49.35
CA GLN A 3 -18.24 -51.06 -48.10
C GLN A 3 -17.37 -49.82 -48.19
N ARG A 4 -17.75 -48.75 -47.49
CA ARG A 4 -16.78 -47.94 -46.76
C ARG A 4 -17.37 -47.43 -45.47
N ARG A 5 -16.67 -47.75 -44.43
CA ARG A 5 -16.83 -47.39 -43.03
C ARG A 5 -16.74 -45.87 -42.83
N GLY A 6 -17.68 -45.27 -42.12
CA GLY A 6 -17.58 -43.91 -41.63
C GLY A 6 -16.95 -43.91 -40.25
N GLN A 7 -15.93 -43.17 -40.06
CA GLN A 7 -15.29 -42.91 -38.79
C GLN A 7 -16.05 -41.80 -38.06
N ASN A 8 -16.36 -42.07 -36.80
CA ASN A 8 -16.80 -41.08 -35.82
C ASN A 8 -15.64 -40.13 -35.51
N PRO A 9 -15.82 -38.79 -35.53
CA PRO A 9 -14.93 -37.90 -34.84
C PRO A 9 -15.33 -37.83 -33.37
N ALA A 10 -14.39 -38.17 -32.51
CA ALA A 10 -14.47 -38.02 -31.07
C ALA A 10 -14.74 -36.55 -30.70
N PHE A 11 -15.80 -36.35 -29.96
CA PHE A 11 -16.12 -35.09 -29.32
C PHE A 11 -15.12 -34.87 -28.18
N PHE A 12 -14.09 -34.03 -28.40
CA PHE A 12 -13.24 -33.55 -27.35
C PHE A 12 -14.04 -32.55 -26.53
N ILE A 13 -14.49 -32.97 -25.37
CA ILE A 13 -14.98 -32.08 -24.33
C ILE A 13 -13.75 -31.36 -23.78
N PHE A 14 -13.55 -30.13 -24.22
CA PHE A 14 -12.60 -29.20 -23.63
C PHE A 14 -13.18 -28.77 -22.27
N CYS A 15 -12.74 -29.43 -21.21
CA CYS A 15 -12.98 -29.03 -19.84
C CYS A 15 -12.10 -27.80 -19.62
N GLY A 16 -12.67 -26.61 -19.87
CA GLY A 16 -12.05 -25.33 -19.52
C GLY A 16 -11.87 -25.26 -18.00
N PRO A 17 -10.81 -24.59 -17.52
CA PRO A 17 -10.64 -24.40 -16.09
C PRO A 17 -11.84 -23.62 -15.57
N LEU A 18 -12.50 -24.16 -14.54
CA LEU A 18 -13.47 -23.46 -13.71
C LEU A 18 -12.81 -22.17 -13.26
N LEU A 19 -13.29 -21.04 -13.79
CA LEU A 19 -13.14 -19.75 -13.14
C LEU A 19 -13.75 -19.93 -11.74
N THR A 20 -12.90 -20.07 -10.75
CA THR A 20 -13.29 -19.89 -9.36
C THR A 20 -13.81 -18.48 -9.24
N ASP A 21 -15.11 -18.38 -9.12
CA ASP A 21 -15.86 -17.18 -8.82
C ASP A 21 -15.33 -16.62 -7.50
N LEU A 22 -14.44 -15.59 -7.60
CA LEU A 22 -13.93 -14.82 -6.47
C LEU A 22 -15.00 -13.81 -6.02
N THR A 23 -16.21 -14.28 -5.79
CA THR A 23 -17.18 -13.53 -5.00
C THR A 23 -16.60 -13.44 -3.58
N PRO A 24 -16.39 -12.24 -3.03
CA PRO A 24 -15.98 -12.13 -1.64
C PRO A 24 -17.08 -12.74 -0.78
N SER A 25 -16.82 -13.93 -0.26
CA SER A 25 -17.74 -14.60 0.65
C SER A 25 -17.82 -13.78 1.93
N ASN A 26 -18.94 -13.10 2.13
CA ASN A 26 -19.21 -12.35 3.35
C ASN A 26 -19.36 -13.36 4.50
N THR A 27 -18.26 -13.65 5.19
CA THR A 27 -18.20 -14.59 6.29
C THR A 27 -18.44 -13.85 7.60
N GLN A 28 -19.37 -14.36 8.41
CA GLN A 28 -19.71 -13.78 9.73
C GLN A 28 -19.60 -14.87 10.80
N GLU A 29 -18.38 -15.09 11.26
CA GLU A 29 -18.08 -16.05 12.32
C GLU A 29 -17.57 -15.32 13.58
N PRO A 30 -17.70 -15.93 14.77
CA PRO A 30 -17.30 -15.30 16.04
C PRO A 30 -15.84 -14.84 16.09
N ARG A 31 -14.97 -15.46 15.26
CA ARG A 31 -13.53 -15.14 15.22
C ARG A 31 -13.06 -14.64 13.87
N ARG A 32 -13.93 -14.64 12.85
CA ARG A 32 -13.61 -14.17 11.51
C ARG A 32 -14.80 -13.49 10.88
N TRP A 33 -14.57 -12.28 10.41
CA TRP A 33 -15.58 -11.49 9.75
C TRP A 33 -15.01 -10.87 8.47
N THR A 34 -15.70 -11.04 7.35
CA THR A 34 -15.28 -10.52 6.04
C THR A 34 -16.37 -9.61 5.49
N GLY A 35 -16.00 -8.45 5.00
CA GLY A 35 -16.89 -7.46 4.40
C GLY A 35 -16.19 -6.13 4.16
N ASP A 36 -16.79 -5.26 3.36
CA ASP A 36 -16.29 -3.92 3.06
C ASP A 36 -14.82 -3.86 2.60
N GLY A 37 -14.35 -4.89 1.90
CA GLY A 37 -12.96 -4.99 1.44
C GLY A 37 -11.95 -5.35 2.53
N TRP A 38 -12.42 -5.88 3.68
CA TRP A 38 -11.60 -6.25 4.82
C TRP A 38 -11.97 -7.61 5.41
N THR A 39 -10.96 -8.26 5.96
CA THR A 39 -11.13 -9.44 6.81
C THR A 39 -10.59 -9.12 8.20
N ALA A 40 -11.45 -9.23 9.20
CA ALA A 40 -11.08 -9.19 10.61
C ALA A 40 -10.92 -10.63 11.13
N GLN A 41 -9.80 -10.94 11.74
CA GLN A 41 -9.55 -12.26 12.32
C GLN A 41 -9.02 -12.12 13.74
N VAL A 42 -9.71 -12.76 14.71
CA VAL A 42 -9.26 -12.81 16.10
C VAL A 42 -8.24 -13.93 16.24
N ILE A 43 -7.05 -13.57 16.63
CA ILE A 43 -5.88 -14.45 16.79
C ILE A 43 -5.34 -14.38 18.23
N LYS A 44 -4.48 -15.32 18.59
CA LYS A 44 -3.68 -15.20 19.79
C LYS A 44 -2.64 -14.08 19.61
N ASN A 45 -2.33 -13.36 20.70
CA ASN A 45 -1.21 -12.43 20.68
C ASN A 45 0.14 -13.19 20.68
N GLU A 46 1.22 -12.46 20.46
CA GLU A 46 2.57 -13.05 20.38
C GLU A 46 2.99 -13.77 21.66
N ASP A 47 2.55 -13.28 22.83
CA ASP A 47 2.88 -13.85 24.14
C ASP A 47 1.97 -15.02 24.53
N ASP A 48 0.97 -15.38 23.70
CA ASP A 48 -0.05 -16.41 23.92
C ASP A 48 -0.88 -16.24 25.23
N ASP A 49 -0.79 -15.08 25.85
CA ASP A 49 -1.48 -14.71 27.10
C ASP A 49 -2.77 -13.91 26.88
N GLY A 50 -3.03 -13.46 25.65
CA GLY A 50 -4.16 -12.64 25.26
C GLY A 50 -4.66 -12.88 23.84
N TRP A 51 -5.48 -11.95 23.37
CA TRP A 51 -6.07 -11.99 22.03
C TRP A 51 -5.79 -10.69 21.28
N ALA A 52 -5.56 -10.82 20.00
CA ALA A 52 -5.41 -9.72 19.07
C ALA A 52 -6.43 -9.87 17.93
N VAL A 53 -6.69 -8.79 17.23
CA VAL A 53 -7.44 -8.80 15.98
C VAL A 53 -6.52 -8.34 14.87
N ALA A 54 -6.42 -9.16 13.84
CA ALA A 54 -5.71 -8.84 12.60
C ALA A 54 -6.72 -8.35 11.56
N MET A 55 -6.44 -7.19 10.98
CA MET A 55 -7.23 -6.59 9.90
C MET A 55 -6.45 -6.71 8.60
N THR A 56 -6.94 -7.54 7.70
CA THR A 56 -6.32 -7.77 6.38
C THR A 56 -7.20 -7.16 5.30
N ARG A 57 -6.61 -6.39 4.41
CA ARG A 57 -7.30 -5.84 3.25
C ARG A 57 -7.46 -6.94 2.20
N ASP A 58 -8.59 -6.98 1.50
CA ASP A 58 -8.83 -7.97 0.46
C ASP A 58 -7.73 -7.92 -0.62
N GLY A 59 -7.22 -9.09 -0.98
CA GLY A 59 -6.11 -9.22 -1.93
C GLY A 59 -4.71 -9.05 -1.31
N GLN A 60 -4.60 -8.73 -0.02
CA GLN A 60 -3.32 -8.69 0.70
C GLN A 60 -3.09 -9.99 1.47
N ALA A 61 -1.84 -10.46 1.50
CA ALA A 61 -1.47 -11.65 2.26
C ALA A 61 -1.21 -11.35 3.74
N GLU A 62 -0.76 -10.12 4.04
CA GLU A 62 -0.39 -9.69 5.38
C GLU A 62 -1.43 -8.74 5.97
N PRO A 63 -1.63 -8.77 7.29
CA PRO A 63 -2.53 -7.84 7.96
C PRO A 63 -1.97 -6.41 7.90
N ALA A 64 -2.82 -5.46 7.50
CA ALA A 64 -2.49 -4.04 7.52
C ALA A 64 -2.44 -3.45 8.93
N LEU A 65 -3.18 -4.04 9.86
CA LEU A 65 -3.22 -3.63 11.26
C LEU A 65 -3.44 -4.85 12.16
N VAL A 66 -2.67 -4.94 13.22
CA VAL A 66 -2.89 -5.88 14.33
C VAL A 66 -3.04 -5.05 15.60
N GLY A 67 -4.12 -5.28 16.31
CA GLY A 67 -4.42 -4.56 17.55
C GLY A 67 -4.89 -5.48 18.67
N PRO A 68 -4.85 -5.03 19.93
CA PRO A 68 -5.34 -5.82 21.05
C PRO A 68 -6.86 -6.05 20.92
N TRP A 69 -7.28 -7.28 21.20
CA TRP A 69 -8.69 -7.64 21.22
C TRP A 69 -9.16 -7.88 22.65
N THR A 70 -10.33 -7.37 22.97
CA THR A 70 -10.90 -7.48 24.30
C THR A 70 -11.21 -8.93 24.66
N MET A 71 -10.75 -9.36 25.81
CA MET A 71 -11.14 -10.63 26.39
C MET A 71 -12.60 -10.55 26.86
N GLY A 72 -13.36 -11.63 26.61
CA GLY A 72 -14.64 -11.83 27.25
C GLY A 72 -14.48 -12.04 28.77
N ARG A 73 -15.56 -12.36 29.48
CA ARG A 73 -15.52 -12.72 30.90
C ARG A 73 -14.55 -13.88 31.20
N ASP A 74 -14.34 -14.73 30.23
CA ASP A 74 -13.42 -15.87 30.30
C ASP A 74 -12.14 -15.53 29.52
N LYS A 75 -10.98 -15.53 30.20
CA LYS A 75 -9.69 -15.30 29.56
C LYS A 75 -9.33 -16.33 28.47
N LYS A 76 -9.98 -17.49 28.50
CA LYS A 76 -9.76 -18.54 27.49
C LYS A 76 -10.48 -18.28 26.17
N ASN A 77 -11.54 -17.47 26.19
CA ASN A 77 -12.35 -17.18 25.03
C ASN A 77 -12.37 -15.67 24.75
N PRO A 78 -12.04 -15.25 23.51
CA PRO A 78 -12.15 -13.84 23.14
C PRO A 78 -13.62 -13.43 23.04
N LYS A 79 -13.87 -12.14 23.17
CA LYS A 79 -15.18 -11.59 22.81
C LYS A 79 -15.45 -11.93 21.34
N PRO A 80 -16.64 -12.45 20.98
CA PRO A 80 -16.98 -12.69 19.57
C PRO A 80 -17.01 -11.37 18.80
N LEU A 81 -16.65 -11.44 17.51
CA LEU A 81 -16.86 -10.34 16.59
C LEU A 81 -18.37 -10.12 16.40
N ASP A 82 -18.78 -8.88 16.39
CA ASP A 82 -20.13 -8.43 16.03
C ASP A 82 -20.05 -7.33 14.96
N GLY A 83 -21.16 -7.00 14.31
CA GLY A 83 -21.19 -6.01 13.23
C GLY A 83 -20.70 -4.63 13.66
N ASN A 84 -20.99 -4.19 14.88
CA ASN A 84 -20.53 -2.90 15.38
C ASN A 84 -19.00 -2.90 15.60
N ALA A 85 -18.49 -3.98 16.19
CA ALA A 85 -17.05 -4.15 16.37
C ALA A 85 -16.33 -4.21 15.02
N PHE A 86 -16.85 -4.99 14.06
CA PHE A 86 -16.28 -5.06 12.72
C PHE A 86 -16.26 -3.70 12.03
N ASN A 87 -17.38 -2.97 12.01
CA ASN A 87 -17.42 -1.63 11.41
C ASN A 87 -16.44 -0.64 12.06
N THR A 88 -16.25 -0.74 13.38
CA THR A 88 -15.27 0.08 14.10
C THR A 88 -13.85 -0.29 13.68
N LEU A 89 -13.56 -1.58 13.58
CA LEU A 89 -12.24 -2.08 13.13
C LEU A 89 -11.93 -1.66 11.70
N VAL A 90 -12.90 -1.77 10.77
CA VAL A 90 -12.75 -1.32 9.37
C VAL A 90 -12.41 0.17 9.31
N LYS A 91 -13.13 1.02 10.07
CA LYS A 91 -12.82 2.46 10.14
C LYS A 91 -11.42 2.72 10.66
N THR A 92 -11.04 2.05 11.74
CA THR A 92 -9.71 2.21 12.35
C THR A 92 -8.60 1.75 11.40
N ALA A 93 -8.76 0.57 10.79
CA ALA A 93 -7.78 0.04 9.84
C ALA A 93 -7.66 0.91 8.59
N SER A 94 -8.78 1.36 8.03
CA SER A 94 -8.79 2.26 6.87
C SER A 94 -8.13 3.60 7.17
N GLU A 95 -8.36 4.16 8.35
CA GLU A 95 -7.71 5.40 8.78
C GLU A 95 -6.20 5.21 9.00
N PHE A 96 -5.80 4.07 9.58
CA PHE A 96 -4.39 3.72 9.77
C PHE A 96 -3.67 3.60 8.44
N VAL A 97 -4.23 2.83 7.49
CA VAL A 97 -3.65 2.67 6.15
C VAL A 97 -3.55 4.02 5.43
N ARG A 98 -4.63 4.82 5.45
CA ARG A 98 -4.61 6.15 4.84
C ARG A 98 -3.52 7.06 5.40
N ARG A 99 -3.32 7.07 6.72
CA ARG A 99 -2.25 7.86 7.35
C ARG A 99 -0.88 7.34 7.00
N SER A 100 -0.70 6.01 6.98
CA SER A 100 0.56 5.38 6.58
C SER A 100 0.92 5.69 5.13
N GLU A 101 -0.05 5.59 4.21
CA GLU A 101 0.13 5.96 2.80
C GLU A 101 0.47 7.45 2.63
N GLN A 102 -0.21 8.34 3.36
CA GLN A 102 0.09 9.78 3.33
C GLN A 102 1.50 10.08 3.88
N GLN A 103 1.90 9.40 4.94
CA GLN A 103 3.23 9.59 5.52
C GLN A 103 4.32 9.07 4.57
N LEU A 104 4.10 7.90 3.97
CA LEU A 104 4.99 7.35 2.95
C LEU A 104 5.11 8.30 1.76
N HIS A 105 3.99 8.78 1.23
CA HIS A 105 3.98 9.75 0.14
C HIS A 105 4.75 11.02 0.51
N ALA A 106 4.52 11.60 1.69
CA ALA A 106 5.23 12.77 2.15
C ALA A 106 6.75 12.55 2.35
N THR A 107 7.16 11.30 2.60
CA THR A 107 8.57 10.93 2.70
C THR A 107 9.20 10.80 1.32
N LEU A 108 8.48 10.21 0.37
CA LEU A 108 8.96 9.98 -0.98
C LEU A 108 8.88 11.22 -1.88
N HIS A 109 7.94 12.13 -1.62
CA HIS A 109 7.71 13.35 -2.39
C HIS A 109 7.85 14.56 -1.49
N GLN A 110 9.02 15.16 -1.50
CA GLN A 110 9.33 16.34 -0.70
C GLN A 110 9.42 17.58 -1.60
N SER A 111 8.95 18.71 -1.11
CA SER A 111 9.12 19.99 -1.82
C SER A 111 9.47 21.11 -0.86
N ILE A 112 10.27 22.05 -1.32
CA ILE A 112 10.63 23.25 -0.58
C ILE A 112 10.77 24.44 -1.53
N THR A 113 10.15 25.54 -1.17
CA THR A 113 10.30 26.80 -1.92
C THR A 113 11.38 27.66 -1.29
N VAL A 114 12.31 28.09 -2.09
CA VAL A 114 13.41 28.98 -1.71
C VAL A 114 13.45 30.22 -2.61
N THR A 115 14.04 31.31 -2.10
CA THR A 115 14.29 32.49 -2.90
C THR A 115 15.79 32.62 -3.14
N VAL A 116 16.18 32.71 -4.40
CA VAL A 116 17.56 32.84 -4.84
C VAL A 116 17.67 34.15 -5.65
N GLY A 117 18.34 35.12 -5.09
CA GLY A 117 18.31 36.49 -5.63
C GLY A 117 16.90 37.08 -5.59
N THR A 118 16.33 37.36 -6.74
CA THR A 118 14.94 37.86 -6.88
C THR A 118 13.96 36.77 -7.34
N ALA A 119 14.46 35.58 -7.71
CA ALA A 119 13.65 34.49 -8.22
C ALA A 119 13.18 33.57 -7.08
N ARG A 120 11.93 33.15 -7.17
CA ARG A 120 11.38 32.13 -6.31
C ARG A 120 11.48 30.79 -7.05
N VAL A 121 12.06 29.80 -6.40
CA VAL A 121 12.27 28.47 -6.97
C VAL A 121 11.69 27.43 -6.02
N THR A 122 10.87 26.52 -6.55
CA THR A 122 10.38 25.36 -5.82
C THR A 122 11.21 24.15 -6.23
N VAL A 123 11.87 23.55 -5.24
CA VAL A 123 12.69 22.35 -5.42
C VAL A 123 11.89 21.16 -4.94
N HIS A 124 11.78 20.13 -5.77
CA HIS A 124 11.12 18.87 -5.49
C HIS A 124 12.17 17.77 -5.41
N LEU A 125 11.96 16.85 -4.48
CA LEU A 125 12.70 15.60 -4.38
C LEU A 125 11.71 14.43 -4.45
N ASP A 126 11.79 13.66 -5.49
CA ASP A 126 10.98 12.46 -5.73
C ASP A 126 11.85 11.23 -5.59
N ILE A 127 11.53 10.37 -4.63
CA ILE A 127 12.26 9.15 -4.33
C ILE A 127 11.46 7.96 -4.83
N GLU A 128 12.06 7.14 -5.67
CA GLU A 128 11.52 5.85 -6.10
C GLU A 128 12.13 4.74 -5.24
N PRO A 129 11.34 4.13 -4.34
CA PRO A 129 11.82 3.07 -3.46
C PRO A 129 11.80 1.73 -4.19
N ASP A 130 12.71 1.54 -5.13
CA ASP A 130 12.94 0.25 -5.77
C ASP A 130 13.92 -0.57 -4.92
N GLU A 131 13.60 -1.84 -4.66
CA GLU A 131 14.44 -2.72 -3.85
C GLU A 131 15.79 -3.03 -4.53
N GLU A 132 15.79 -3.13 -5.88
CA GLU A 132 16.99 -3.45 -6.64
C GLU A 132 17.77 -2.19 -7.07
N ASN A 133 17.06 -1.11 -7.42
CA ASN A 133 17.65 0.13 -7.95
C ASN A 133 16.99 1.38 -7.39
N PRO A 134 17.11 1.66 -6.09
CA PRO A 134 16.50 2.85 -5.53
C PRO A 134 17.05 4.10 -6.21
N SER A 135 16.17 4.99 -6.61
CA SER A 135 16.54 6.22 -7.30
C SER A 135 15.85 7.44 -6.69
N ALA A 136 16.46 8.60 -6.85
CA ALA A 136 15.85 9.86 -6.48
C ALA A 136 16.13 10.93 -7.52
N MET A 137 15.12 11.75 -7.79
CA MET A 137 15.15 12.85 -8.74
C MET A 137 14.97 14.17 -7.99
N LEU A 138 15.88 15.09 -8.20
CA LEU A 138 15.80 16.45 -7.70
C LEU A 138 15.44 17.36 -8.87
N SER A 139 14.32 18.06 -8.79
CA SER A 139 13.87 19.00 -9.83
C SER A 139 13.64 20.40 -9.25
N ALA A 140 13.83 21.40 -10.06
CA ALA A 140 13.56 22.79 -9.71
C ALA A 140 12.57 23.40 -10.69
N ARG A 141 11.60 24.13 -10.18
CA ARG A 141 10.59 24.85 -10.95
C ARG A 141 10.51 26.31 -10.51
N ASP A 142 10.16 27.17 -11.43
CA ASP A 142 9.91 28.57 -11.14
C ASP A 142 8.48 28.82 -10.62
N ASP A 143 8.11 30.07 -10.39
CA ASP A 143 6.76 30.47 -9.98
C ASP A 143 5.68 30.16 -11.04
N GLY A 144 6.06 29.97 -12.30
CA GLY A 144 5.18 29.58 -13.41
C GLY A 144 5.06 28.07 -13.58
N ASP A 145 5.64 27.28 -12.67
CA ASP A 145 5.74 25.82 -12.76
C ASP A 145 6.58 25.30 -13.95
N GLU A 146 7.42 26.20 -14.54
CA GLU A 146 8.36 25.82 -15.58
C GLU A 146 9.57 25.10 -14.99
N LEU A 147 9.95 23.98 -15.62
CA LEU A 147 11.09 23.18 -15.19
C LEU A 147 12.41 23.92 -15.50
N LEU A 148 13.13 24.32 -14.46
CA LEU A 148 14.43 24.97 -14.57
C LEU A 148 15.57 23.96 -14.68
N ALA A 149 15.49 22.87 -13.92
CA ALA A 149 16.52 21.84 -13.89
C ALA A 149 15.98 20.53 -13.30
N GLU A 150 16.64 19.44 -13.68
CA GLU A 150 16.38 18.10 -13.16
C GLU A 150 17.70 17.33 -13.07
N VAL A 151 17.94 16.64 -11.93
CA VAL A 151 19.16 15.89 -11.71
C VAL A 151 18.91 14.65 -10.83
N ARG A 152 19.50 13.52 -11.21
CA ARG A 152 19.46 12.31 -10.38
C ARG A 152 20.42 12.42 -9.20
N VAL A 153 19.90 12.20 -8.01
CA VAL A 153 20.65 12.24 -6.74
C VAL A 153 20.60 10.89 -6.04
N ALA A 154 21.34 10.73 -4.96
CA ALA A 154 21.25 9.54 -4.13
C ALA A 154 19.92 9.50 -3.39
N PRO A 155 19.28 8.32 -3.20
CA PRO A 155 18.03 8.19 -2.43
C PRO A 155 18.14 8.68 -0.99
N SER A 156 19.34 8.70 -0.44
CA SER A 156 19.65 9.24 0.88
C SER A 156 19.82 10.76 0.92
N PHE A 157 19.64 11.44 -0.20
CA PHE A 157 19.73 12.92 -0.25
C PHE A 157 18.64 13.53 0.63
N LYS A 158 19.05 14.53 1.43
CA LYS A 158 18.12 15.23 2.33
C LYS A 158 17.81 16.60 1.76
N LEU A 159 16.56 16.76 1.32
CA LEU A 159 16.06 18.07 0.91
C LEU A 159 15.77 18.91 2.14
N ASN A 160 16.47 20.05 2.26
CA ASN A 160 16.24 21.08 3.25
C ASN A 160 16.53 22.44 2.64
N ARG A 161 16.21 23.51 3.36
CA ARG A 161 16.39 24.87 2.85
C ARG A 161 17.83 25.16 2.41
N SER A 162 18.81 24.71 3.20
CA SER A 162 20.23 24.95 2.88
C SER A 162 20.67 24.21 1.64
N SER A 163 20.27 22.91 1.49
CA SER A 163 20.62 22.12 0.31
C SER A 163 19.92 22.65 -0.96
N ALA A 164 18.67 23.10 -0.84
CA ALA A 164 17.92 23.66 -1.95
C ALA A 164 18.53 25.00 -2.43
N VAL A 165 18.86 25.89 -1.51
CA VAL A 165 19.54 27.17 -1.84
C VAL A 165 20.90 26.90 -2.47
N ALA A 166 21.73 26.06 -1.84
CA ALA A 166 23.07 25.74 -2.35
C ALA A 166 23.02 25.13 -3.75
N TRP A 167 22.01 24.30 -4.03
CA TRP A 167 21.84 23.70 -5.36
C TRP A 167 21.41 24.75 -6.40
N ALA A 168 20.47 25.60 -6.07
CA ALA A 168 20.00 26.65 -6.97
C ALA A 168 21.08 27.73 -7.22
N GLU A 169 21.81 28.17 -6.19
CA GLU A 169 22.93 29.11 -6.32
C GLU A 169 24.13 28.50 -7.08
N GLY A 170 24.32 27.18 -6.95
CA GLY A 170 25.33 26.40 -7.68
C GLY A 170 25.00 26.17 -9.16
N GLY A 171 23.97 26.82 -9.71
CA GLY A 171 23.56 26.66 -11.11
C GLY A 171 23.00 25.28 -11.41
N PHE A 172 22.36 24.64 -10.44
CA PHE A 172 21.71 23.32 -10.55
C PHE A 172 22.66 22.18 -10.92
N ALA A 173 23.92 22.30 -10.60
CA ALA A 173 24.88 21.23 -10.77
C ALA A 173 24.58 20.05 -9.82
N LYS A 174 24.92 18.83 -10.25
CA LYS A 174 24.67 17.62 -9.41
C LYS A 174 25.29 17.80 -8.01
N PRO A 175 24.47 17.69 -6.94
CA PRO A 175 24.99 17.74 -5.57
C PRO A 175 25.96 16.57 -5.33
N LYS A 176 27.00 16.86 -4.55
CA LYS A 176 28.00 15.83 -4.17
C LYS A 176 27.50 14.97 -3.03
#